data_9ab3e1af4475b787390f659c3221004a
#
_entry.id   9ab3e1af4475b787390f659c3221004a
#
_cell.length_a   1.000
_cell.length_b   1.000
_cell.length_c   1.000
_cell.angle_alpha   90.00
_cell.angle_beta   90.00
_cell.angle_gamma   90.00
#
_symmetry.space_group_name_H-M   'P 1'
#
loop_
_entity.id
_entity.type
_entity.pdbx_description
1 polymer ?
#
loop_
_entity_poly.entity_id
_entity_poly.type
_entity_poly.pdbx_seq_one_letter_code
_entity_poly.pdbx_strand_id
1 'polypeptide(L)'
;MDLVGYHKKVDANQAELVKYIRSLGASVQHLHSVGGGVPDIIIGYNNKNYLAEIKTLKGKLNELQVVWFEAWGGQCQVIRTKEDINEL
;
A
#
# COMPACT_ATOMS: atom_id res chain seq x y z
N MET A 1 1.66 28.04 9.26
CA MET A 1 2.46 26.95 8.71
C MET A 1 1.56 25.98 7.94
N ASP A 2 1.94 25.69 6.76
CA ASP A 2 1.21 24.74 5.94
C ASP A 2 1.71 23.33 6.26
N LEU A 3 0.85 22.51 6.84
CA LEU A 3 1.19 21.14 7.21
C LEU A 3 1.04 20.14 6.06
N VAL A 4 0.50 20.59 4.92
CA VAL A 4 0.29 19.71 3.77
C VAL A 4 1.60 19.06 3.32
N GLY A 5 2.71 19.82 3.34
CA GLY A 5 4.02 19.30 2.95
C GLY A 5 4.56 18.17 3.83
N TYR A 6 3.96 17.96 5.00
CA TYR A 6 4.38 16.90 5.92
C TYR A 6 3.50 15.66 5.83
N HIS A 7 2.42 15.73 5.09
CA HIS A 7 1.58 14.56 4.88
C HIS A 7 2.23 13.64 3.87
N LYS A 8 2.16 12.34 4.12
CA LYS A 8 2.60 11.38 3.14
C LYS A 8 1.80 11.58 1.85
N LYS A 9 2.51 11.69 0.74
CA LYS A 9 1.87 11.80 -0.55
C LYS A 9 1.23 10.46 -0.92
N VAL A 10 -0.05 10.50 -1.23
CA VAL A 10 -0.79 9.33 -1.67
C VAL A 10 -0.72 9.25 -3.19
N ASP A 11 -0.40 8.08 -3.74
CA ASP A 11 -0.35 7.88 -5.18
C ASP A 11 -1.73 8.08 -5.80
N ALA A 12 -1.75 8.62 -7.01
CA ALA A 12 -2.98 9.01 -7.69
C ALA A 12 -3.97 7.87 -7.88
N ASN A 13 -3.48 6.62 -7.99
CA ASN A 13 -4.30 5.45 -8.22
C ASN A 13 -4.78 4.76 -6.92
N GLN A 14 -4.41 5.27 -5.75
CA GLN A 14 -4.69 4.57 -4.48
C GLN A 14 -6.19 4.40 -4.24
N ALA A 15 -6.96 5.47 -4.39
CA ALA A 15 -8.40 5.41 -4.12
C ALA A 15 -9.09 4.39 -5.03
N GLU A 16 -8.71 4.35 -6.30
CA GLU A 16 -9.28 3.42 -7.27
C GLU A 16 -8.94 1.97 -6.92
N LEU A 17 -7.69 1.69 -6.59
CA LEU A 17 -7.26 0.34 -6.23
C LEU A 17 -7.90 -0.12 -4.93
N VAL A 18 -8.00 0.75 -3.93
CA VAL A 18 -8.68 0.42 -2.67
C VAL A 18 -10.16 0.12 -2.91
N LYS A 19 -10.82 0.91 -3.76
CA LYS A 19 -12.20 0.66 -4.12
C LYS A 19 -12.37 -0.71 -4.79
N TYR A 20 -11.45 -1.05 -5.69
CA TYR A 20 -11.47 -2.35 -6.34
C TYR A 20 -11.29 -3.49 -5.33
N ILE A 21 -10.32 -3.38 -4.42
CA ILE A 21 -10.08 -4.39 -3.39
C ILE A 21 -11.34 -4.62 -2.56
N ARG A 22 -11.98 -3.54 -2.12
CA ARG A 22 -13.21 -3.64 -1.34
C ARG A 22 -14.35 -4.26 -2.14
N SER A 23 -14.39 -4.04 -3.45
CA SER A 23 -15.42 -4.63 -4.31
C SER A 23 -15.32 -6.15 -4.40
N LEU A 24 -14.14 -6.72 -4.11
CA LEU A 24 -13.91 -8.15 -4.05
C LEU A 24 -14.36 -8.79 -2.73
N GLY A 25 -14.88 -7.99 -1.80
CA GLY A 25 -15.28 -8.46 -0.48
C GLY A 25 -14.18 -8.40 0.56
N ALA A 26 -13.04 -7.80 0.25
CA ALA A 26 -11.93 -7.65 1.18
C ALA A 26 -12.11 -6.41 2.06
N SER A 27 -11.47 -6.43 3.24
CA SER A 27 -11.33 -5.27 4.11
C SER A 27 -10.02 -4.58 3.83
N VAL A 28 -9.98 -3.26 3.98
CA VAL A 28 -8.77 -2.47 3.81
C VAL A 28 -8.60 -1.52 4.98
N GLN A 29 -7.42 -1.54 5.58
CA GLN A 29 -7.01 -0.58 6.60
C GLN A 29 -5.82 0.21 6.07
N HIS A 30 -5.94 1.53 6.12
CA HIS A 30 -4.85 2.41 5.74
C HIS A 30 -3.80 2.48 6.85
N LEU A 31 -2.52 2.44 6.46
CA LEU A 31 -1.39 2.47 7.38
C LEU A 31 -0.49 3.69 7.18
N HIS A 32 -0.86 4.61 6.29
CA HIS A 32 0.02 5.73 5.93
C HIS A 32 0.35 6.66 7.10
N SER A 33 -0.43 6.65 8.16
CA SER A 33 -0.13 7.46 9.36
C SER A 33 0.99 6.87 10.22
N VAL A 34 1.37 5.62 9.98
CA VAL A 34 2.44 4.96 10.77
C VAL A 34 3.81 5.54 10.42
N GLY A 35 4.08 5.77 9.15
CA GLY A 35 5.36 6.30 8.71
C GLY A 35 6.48 5.26 8.66
N GLY A 36 7.72 5.73 8.51
CA GLY A 36 8.91 4.87 8.56
C GLY A 36 9.06 3.88 7.41
N GLY A 37 8.41 4.12 6.29
CA GLY A 37 8.48 3.21 5.15
C GLY A 37 7.49 2.06 5.19
N VAL A 38 6.61 2.03 6.19
CA VAL A 38 5.54 1.03 6.32
C VAL A 38 4.64 1.08 5.08
N PRO A 39 4.16 -0.07 4.57
CA PRO A 39 3.26 -0.11 3.42
C PRO A 39 1.99 0.71 3.61
N ASP A 40 1.36 1.06 2.50
CA ASP A 40 0.16 1.92 2.51
C ASP A 40 -1.04 1.30 3.18
N ILE A 41 -1.25 0.00 2.97
CA ILE A 41 -2.47 -0.67 3.41
C ILE A 41 -2.21 -2.09 3.90
N ILE A 42 -3.12 -2.56 4.75
CA ILE A 42 -3.26 -3.99 5.04
C ILE A 42 -4.64 -4.42 4.56
N ILE A 43 -4.67 -5.55 3.88
CA ILE A 43 -5.87 -6.13 3.29
C ILE A 43 -6.22 -7.39 4.05
N GLY A 44 -7.49 -7.49 4.50
CA GLY A 44 -8.00 -8.71 5.10
C GLY A 44 -8.95 -9.41 4.12
N TYR A 45 -8.65 -10.66 3.81
CA TYR A 45 -9.47 -11.43 2.89
C TYR A 45 -9.35 -12.92 3.19
N ASN A 46 -10.48 -13.58 3.32
CA ASN A 46 -10.53 -15.03 3.53
C ASN A 46 -9.63 -15.50 4.69
N ASN A 47 -9.73 -14.80 5.83
CA ASN A 47 -8.95 -15.06 7.04
C ASN A 47 -7.43 -14.86 6.88
N LYS A 48 -7.00 -14.17 5.85
CA LYS A 48 -5.59 -13.86 5.60
C LYS A 48 -5.38 -12.36 5.57
N ASN A 49 -4.17 -11.94 5.86
CA ASN A 49 -3.77 -10.55 5.82
C ASN A 49 -2.65 -10.36 4.79
N TYR A 50 -2.73 -9.27 4.03
CA TYR A 50 -1.75 -8.94 3.01
C TYR A 50 -1.33 -7.49 3.18
N LEU A 51 -0.04 -7.26 3.34
CA LEU A 51 0.51 -5.91 3.30
C LEU A 51 0.80 -5.53 1.86
N ALA A 52 0.47 -4.30 1.50
CA ALA A 52 0.68 -3.83 0.15
C ALA A 52 1.08 -2.35 0.13
N GLU A 53 2.07 -2.06 -0.70
CA GLU A 53 2.48 -0.70 -1.03
C GLU A 53 1.90 -0.35 -2.39
N ILE A 54 1.19 0.77 -2.50
CA ILE A 54 0.58 1.19 -3.74
C ILE A 54 1.49 2.16 -4.46
N LYS A 55 1.77 1.86 -5.73
CA LYS A 55 2.56 2.72 -6.61
C LYS A 55 1.88 2.86 -7.95
N THR A 56 2.14 3.97 -8.65
CA THR A 56 1.77 4.10 -10.05
C THR A 56 2.67 3.20 -10.90
N LEU A 57 2.34 3.04 -12.18
CA LEU A 57 3.11 2.15 -13.07
C LEU A 57 4.61 2.47 -13.11
N LYS A 58 4.96 3.75 -13.01
CA LYS A 58 6.36 4.19 -13.06
C LYS A 58 6.91 4.59 -11.69
N GLY A 59 6.09 4.57 -10.65
CA GLY A 59 6.51 4.94 -9.31
C GLY A 59 7.50 3.94 -8.74
N LYS A 60 8.45 4.43 -7.95
CA LYS A 60 9.48 3.60 -7.31
C LYS A 60 9.39 3.71 -5.80
N LEU A 61 9.85 2.70 -5.11
CA LEU A 61 10.02 2.78 -3.66
C LEU A 61 11.06 3.85 -3.34
N ASN A 62 10.79 4.67 -2.31
CA ASN A 62 11.79 5.57 -1.78
C ASN A 62 12.74 4.82 -0.85
N GLU A 63 13.78 5.48 -0.34
CA GLU A 63 14.81 4.84 0.47
C GLU A 63 14.25 4.20 1.75
N LEU A 64 13.34 4.88 2.44
CA LEU A 64 12.73 4.33 3.66
C LEU A 64 11.93 3.08 3.35
N GLN A 65 11.19 3.09 2.24
CA GLN A 65 10.39 1.93 1.83
C GLN A 65 11.28 0.75 1.45
N VAL A 66 12.38 1.00 0.74
CA VAL A 66 13.34 -0.06 0.38
C VAL A 66 13.90 -0.70 1.65
N VAL A 67 14.34 0.11 2.61
CA VAL A 67 14.90 -0.39 3.88
C VAL A 67 13.84 -1.19 4.63
N TRP A 68 12.62 -0.69 4.68
CA TRP A 68 11.54 -1.39 5.37
C TRP A 68 11.26 -2.75 4.72
N PHE A 69 11.16 -2.78 3.38
CA PHE A 69 10.89 -4.03 2.65
C PHE A 69 11.99 -5.06 2.86
N GLU A 70 13.25 -4.63 2.84
CA GLU A 70 14.37 -5.53 3.05
C GLU A 70 14.42 -6.11 4.46
N ALA A 71 13.99 -5.34 5.44
CA ALA A 71 14.00 -5.76 6.85
C ALA A 71 12.77 -6.61 7.21
N TRP A 72 11.69 -6.50 6.44
CA TRP A 72 10.45 -7.19 6.78
C TRP A 72 10.54 -8.68 6.46
N GLY A 73 10.32 -9.51 7.48
CA GLY A 73 10.42 -10.96 7.34
C GLY A 73 9.13 -11.65 6.90
N GLY A 74 8.07 -10.90 6.68
CA GLY A 74 6.78 -11.41 6.27
C GLY A 74 6.42 -11.04 4.83
N GLN A 75 5.15 -11.23 4.50
CA GLN A 75 4.65 -10.88 3.19
C GLN A 75 4.51 -9.35 3.06
N CYS A 76 4.92 -8.81 1.95
CA CYS A 76 4.60 -7.45 1.53
C CYS A 76 4.83 -7.35 0.02
N GLN A 77 3.93 -6.70 -0.69
CA GLN A 77 4.02 -6.58 -2.14
C GLN A 77 3.74 -5.16 -2.60
N VAL A 78 4.36 -4.77 -3.71
CA VAL A 78 4.01 -3.53 -4.40
C VAL A 78 2.87 -3.87 -5.36
N ILE A 79 1.79 -3.11 -5.30
CA ILE A 79 0.68 -3.24 -6.23
C ILE A 79 0.52 -1.96 -7.03
N ARG A 80 0.36 -2.12 -8.35
CA ARG A 80 0.26 -1.01 -9.30
C ARG A 80 -1.04 -1.06 -10.09
N THR A 81 -1.62 -2.24 -10.23
CA THR A 81 -2.77 -2.51 -11.10
C THR A 81 -3.74 -3.45 -10.41
N LYS A 82 -4.94 -3.54 -10.96
CA LYS A 82 -5.95 -4.51 -10.49
C LYS A 82 -5.46 -5.95 -10.67
N GLU A 83 -4.68 -6.21 -11.70
CA GLU A 83 -4.11 -7.52 -11.95
C GLU A 83 -3.16 -7.93 -10.81
N ASP A 84 -2.37 -7.00 -10.31
CA ASP A 84 -1.49 -7.26 -9.17
C ASP A 84 -2.29 -7.69 -7.94
N ILE A 85 -3.45 -7.07 -7.72
CA ILE A 85 -4.35 -7.41 -6.62
C ILE A 85 -4.88 -8.84 -6.80
N ASN A 86 -5.28 -9.18 -8.01
CA ASN A 86 -5.83 -10.50 -8.29
C ASN A 86 -4.80 -11.63 -8.08
N GLU A 87 -3.52 -11.30 -8.11
CA GLU A 87 -2.43 -12.25 -7.93
C GLU A 87 -1.95 -12.41 -6.48
N LEU A 88 -2.53 -11.67 -5.56
CA LEU A 88 -2.16 -11.77 -4.14
C LEU A 88 -2.43 -13.14 -3.53
#